data_9f03affc1863aeddfa26656a3f5c2175
#
_entry.id   9f03affc1863aeddfa26656a3f5c2175
#
_cell.length_a   1.000
_cell.length_b   1.000
_cell.length_c   1.000
_cell.angle_alpha   90.00
_cell.angle_beta   90.00
_cell.angle_gamma   90.00
#
_symmetry.space_group_name_H-M   'P 1'
#
loop_
_entity.id
_entity.type
_entity.pdbx_description
1 polymer ?
#
loop_
_entity_poly.entity_id
_entity_poly.type
_entity_poly.pdbx_seq_one_letter_code
_entity_poly.pdbx_strand_id
1 'polypeptide(L)'
;MEVVQAYHPLLQTIMFTTEFPHPLKEMVSPDWLKHLLTPEGEAERPQGELPSKEEIFKSYRSLLRWGGFKPSGRSKPAAEYLVRAAANGELNSINAAVDVLNGVSLH
;
A
#
# COMPACT_ATOMS: atom_id res chain seq x y z
N MET A 1 -1.72 15.34 19.98
CA MET A 1 -1.34 13.91 20.14
C MET A 1 0.17 13.82 20.02
N GLU A 2 0.82 13.27 21.01
CA GLU A 2 2.25 13.01 20.98
C GLU A 2 2.51 11.62 20.40
N VAL A 3 3.46 11.53 19.46
CA VAL A 3 3.86 10.25 18.86
C VAL A 3 5.34 10.03 19.16
N VAL A 4 5.64 8.91 19.78
CA VAL A 4 7.00 8.50 20.11
C VAL A 4 7.32 7.21 19.37
N GLN A 5 8.42 7.21 18.62
CA GLN A 5 8.93 6.02 17.96
C GLN A 5 10.30 5.66 18.53
N ALA A 6 10.45 4.42 19.00
CA ALA A 6 11.76 3.89 19.35
C ALA A 6 12.63 3.77 18.09
N TYR A 7 13.95 3.97 18.27
CA TYR A 7 14.89 3.79 17.15
C TYR A 7 14.79 2.38 16.56
N HIS A 8 14.73 2.31 15.23
CA HIS A 8 14.78 1.06 14.49
C HIS A 8 15.66 1.24 13.24
N PRO A 9 16.61 0.34 12.98
CA PRO A 9 17.57 0.51 11.88
C PRO A 9 16.94 0.37 10.47
N LEU A 10 15.78 -0.27 10.36
CA LEU A 10 15.11 -0.54 9.09
C LEU A 10 13.79 0.20 8.90
N LEU A 11 13.32 0.97 9.91
CA LEU A 11 12.00 1.59 9.87
C LEU A 11 12.07 3.06 10.29
N GLN A 12 11.55 3.90 9.42
CA GLN A 12 11.23 5.29 9.73
C GLN A 12 9.73 5.50 9.53
N THR A 13 9.04 6.02 10.54
CA THR A 13 7.60 6.27 10.50
C THR A 13 7.30 7.75 10.36
N ILE A 14 6.40 8.08 9.47
CA ILE A 14 5.82 9.42 9.32
C ILE A 14 4.34 9.31 9.62
N MET A 15 3.83 10.19 10.47
CA MET A 15 2.40 10.26 10.79
C MET A 15 1.83 11.61 10.43
N PHE A 16 0.64 11.60 9.86
CA PHE A 16 -0.14 12.79 9.57
C PHE A 16 -1.63 12.52 9.75
N THR A 17 -2.41 13.58 9.92
CA THR A 17 -3.86 13.50 10.04
C THR A 17 -4.49 14.28 8.90
N THR A 18 -5.50 13.72 8.27
CA THR A 18 -6.30 14.38 7.23
C THR A 18 -7.76 14.42 7.69
N GLU A 19 -8.34 15.62 7.67
CA GLU A 19 -9.77 15.82 7.89
C GLU A 19 -10.50 15.89 6.55
N PHE A 20 -11.60 15.15 6.45
CA PHE A 20 -12.45 15.11 5.26
C PHE A 20 -13.75 15.87 5.49
N PRO A 21 -14.30 16.56 4.47
CA PRO A 21 -15.55 17.33 4.63
C PRO A 21 -16.79 16.47 4.79
N HIS A 22 -16.71 15.17 4.48
CA HIS A 22 -17.81 14.21 4.58
C HIS A 22 -17.35 12.91 5.22
N PRO A 23 -18.27 12.08 5.76
CA PRO A 23 -17.94 10.74 6.24
C PRO A 23 -17.24 9.93 5.13
N LEU A 24 -16.20 9.18 5.50
CA LEU A 24 -15.39 8.42 4.52
C LEU A 24 -16.23 7.46 3.68
N LYS A 25 -17.25 6.84 4.26
CA LYS A 25 -18.15 5.92 3.56
C LYS A 25 -18.94 6.57 2.40
N GLU A 26 -19.07 7.90 2.41
CA GLU A 26 -19.79 8.67 1.39
C GLU A 26 -18.86 9.21 0.30
N MET A 27 -17.55 9.07 0.47
CA MET A 27 -16.55 9.58 -0.47
C MET A 27 -16.29 8.57 -1.58
N VAL A 28 -16.80 8.90 -2.77
CA VAL A 28 -16.60 8.09 -3.97
C VAL A 28 -15.26 8.43 -4.62
N SER A 29 -14.51 7.41 -5.02
CA SER A 29 -13.24 7.60 -5.71
C SER A 29 -13.44 8.19 -7.11
N PRO A 30 -12.60 9.16 -7.52
CA PRO A 30 -12.57 9.60 -8.90
C PRO A 30 -12.05 8.49 -9.84
N ASP A 31 -12.34 8.61 -11.12
CA ASP A 31 -12.01 7.58 -12.10
C ASP A 31 -10.52 7.28 -12.19
N TRP A 32 -9.66 8.30 -12.09
CA TRP A 32 -8.21 8.09 -12.10
C TRP A 32 -7.74 7.22 -10.94
N LEU A 33 -8.35 7.36 -9.76
CA LEU A 33 -8.01 6.55 -8.59
C LEU A 33 -8.50 5.11 -8.75
N LYS A 34 -9.70 4.92 -9.28
CA LYS A 34 -10.22 3.59 -9.59
C LYS A 34 -9.35 2.87 -10.62
N HIS A 35 -8.84 3.62 -11.61
CA HIS A 35 -7.93 3.07 -12.62
C HIS A 35 -6.65 2.50 -12.01
N LEU A 36 -6.09 3.15 -10.98
CA LEU A 36 -4.88 2.66 -10.30
C LEU A 36 -5.06 1.27 -9.65
N LEU A 37 -6.29 0.87 -9.38
CA LEU A 37 -6.61 -0.44 -8.78
C LEU A 37 -6.82 -1.54 -9.82
N THR A 38 -6.81 -1.22 -11.11
CA THR A 38 -7.02 -2.16 -12.20
C THR A 38 -5.72 -2.84 -12.64
N PRO A 39 -5.80 -3.96 -13.38
CA PRO A 39 -4.60 -4.59 -13.96
C PRO A 39 -3.79 -3.63 -14.83
N GLU A 40 -4.44 -2.77 -15.61
CA GLU A 40 -3.81 -1.77 -16.47
C GLU A 40 -3.10 -0.70 -15.64
N GLY A 41 -3.77 -0.15 -14.63
CA GLY A 41 -3.19 0.85 -13.73
C GLY A 41 -2.02 0.30 -12.93
N GLU A 42 -2.09 -0.94 -12.49
CA GLU A 42 -0.99 -1.62 -11.82
C GLU A 42 0.24 -1.76 -12.74
N ALA A 43 0.02 -2.08 -14.01
CA ALA A 43 1.08 -2.23 -15.00
C ALA A 43 1.72 -0.88 -15.41
N GLU A 44 1.00 0.23 -15.28
CA GLU A 44 1.45 1.59 -15.64
C GLU A 44 2.32 2.26 -14.58
N ARG A 45 2.74 1.55 -13.54
CA ARG A 45 3.56 2.11 -12.47
C ARG A 45 4.78 2.85 -13.03
N PRO A 46 5.03 4.11 -12.60
CA PRO A 46 6.20 4.87 -13.02
C PRO A 46 7.49 4.12 -12.76
N GLN A 47 8.41 4.20 -13.71
CA GLN A 47 9.73 3.56 -13.60
C GLN A 47 10.83 4.62 -13.47
N GLY A 48 11.90 4.27 -12.78
CA GLY A 48 13.15 5.02 -12.74
C GLY A 48 13.39 5.87 -11.51
N GLU A 49 12.41 6.60 -11.00
CA GLU A 49 12.59 7.46 -9.82
C GLU A 49 12.24 6.78 -8.50
N LEU A 50 11.44 5.73 -8.57
CA LEU A 50 11.01 4.95 -7.40
C LEU A 50 11.69 3.59 -7.40
N PRO A 51 11.94 3.00 -6.21
CA PRO A 51 12.42 1.63 -6.12
C PRO A 51 11.47 0.67 -6.86
N SER A 52 12.01 -0.40 -7.43
CA SER A 52 11.19 -1.44 -8.05
C SER A 52 10.29 -2.12 -7.00
N LYS A 53 9.21 -2.76 -7.46
CA LYS A 53 8.36 -3.56 -6.56
C LYS A 53 9.14 -4.65 -5.86
N GLU A 54 10.08 -5.28 -6.56
CA GLU A 54 10.95 -6.32 -5.99
C GLU A 54 11.81 -5.79 -4.86
N GLU A 55 12.39 -4.60 -5.02
CA GLU A 55 13.17 -3.93 -3.97
C GLU A 55 12.31 -3.56 -2.77
N ILE A 56 11.09 -3.05 -3.00
CA ILE A 56 10.14 -2.71 -1.94
C ILE A 56 9.71 -3.97 -1.18
N PHE A 57 9.36 -5.04 -1.87
CA PHE A 57 8.97 -6.31 -1.24
C PHE A 57 10.12 -6.92 -0.44
N LYS A 58 11.34 -6.82 -0.95
CA LYS A 58 12.55 -7.25 -0.24
C LYS A 58 12.74 -6.49 1.07
N SER A 59 12.50 -5.17 1.04
CA SER A 59 12.57 -4.31 2.23
C SER A 59 11.52 -4.68 3.27
N TYR A 60 10.28 -4.90 2.89
CA TYR A 60 9.22 -5.35 3.80
C TYR A 60 9.55 -6.70 4.43
N ARG A 61 10.04 -7.64 3.65
CA ARG A 61 10.42 -8.97 4.15
C ARG A 61 11.59 -8.90 5.10
N SER A 62 12.58 -8.05 4.83
CA SER A 62 13.70 -7.81 5.73
C SER A 62 13.25 -7.24 7.07
N LEU A 63 12.32 -6.28 7.04
CA LEU A 63 11.73 -5.70 8.25
C LEU A 63 10.99 -6.76 9.08
N LEU A 64 10.18 -7.60 8.44
CA LEU A 64 9.46 -8.67 9.11
C LEU A 64 10.39 -9.71 9.73
N ARG A 65 11.45 -10.08 9.02
CA ARG A 65 12.45 -11.03 9.53
C ARG A 65 13.27 -10.50 10.70
N TRP A 66 13.40 -9.19 10.81
CA TRP A 66 14.08 -8.56 11.94
C TRP A 66 13.51 -9.01 13.28
N GLY A 67 12.18 -9.14 13.38
CA GLY A 67 11.48 -9.63 14.56
C GLY A 67 11.33 -11.15 14.62
N GLY A 68 11.96 -11.91 13.74
CA GLY A 68 11.83 -13.37 13.67
C GLY A 68 10.62 -13.88 12.90
N PHE A 69 9.83 -12.99 12.29
CA PHE A 69 8.68 -13.37 11.47
C PHE A 69 9.13 -13.96 10.13
N LYS A 70 8.51 -15.04 9.70
CA LYS A 70 8.79 -15.68 8.41
C LYS A 70 7.68 -15.36 7.41
N PRO A 71 7.89 -14.41 6.46
CA PRO A 71 6.87 -14.02 5.49
C PRO A 71 6.73 -15.07 4.37
N SER A 72 5.99 -16.12 4.62
CA SER A 72 5.76 -17.20 3.64
C SER A 72 4.32 -17.72 3.72
N GLY A 73 3.84 -18.34 2.63
CA GLY A 73 2.51 -18.91 2.57
C GLY A 73 1.41 -17.87 2.82
N ARG A 74 0.59 -18.10 3.85
CA ARG A 74 -0.51 -17.21 4.26
C ARG A 74 -0.03 -15.95 5.01
N SER A 75 1.23 -15.90 5.36
CA SER A 75 1.83 -14.80 6.13
C SER A 75 2.63 -13.83 5.27
N LYS A 76 2.33 -13.72 3.98
CA LYS A 76 2.95 -12.74 3.09
C LYS A 76 2.53 -11.31 3.46
N PRO A 77 3.38 -10.28 3.21
CA PRO A 77 2.98 -8.89 3.37
C PRO A 77 1.71 -8.55 2.62
N ALA A 78 0.85 -7.72 3.21
CA ALA A 78 -0.45 -7.34 2.63
C ALA A 78 -0.32 -6.74 1.22
N ALA A 79 0.73 -5.96 0.96
CA ALA A 79 0.97 -5.37 -0.35
C ALA A 79 1.15 -6.42 -1.47
N GLU A 80 1.72 -7.59 -1.16
CA GLU A 80 1.87 -8.67 -2.15
C GLU A 80 0.51 -9.27 -2.55
N TYR A 81 -0.44 -9.36 -1.61
CA TYR A 81 -1.81 -9.78 -1.91
C TYR A 81 -2.56 -8.73 -2.74
N LEU A 82 -2.37 -7.44 -2.44
CA LEU A 82 -2.98 -6.35 -3.20
C LEU A 82 -2.49 -6.33 -4.66
N VAL A 83 -1.20 -6.46 -4.88
CA VAL A 83 -0.62 -6.53 -6.24
C VAL A 83 -1.22 -7.68 -7.02
N ARG A 84 -1.34 -8.84 -6.40
CA ARG A 84 -1.93 -10.02 -7.04
C ARG A 84 -3.42 -9.81 -7.36
N ALA A 85 -4.18 -9.26 -6.42
CA ALA A 85 -5.60 -8.97 -6.61
C ALA A 85 -5.82 -7.94 -7.74
N ALA A 86 -5.02 -6.88 -7.77
CA ALA A 86 -5.08 -5.88 -8.84
C ALA A 86 -4.76 -6.49 -10.20
N ALA A 87 -3.68 -7.27 -10.31
CA ALA A 87 -3.28 -7.93 -11.55
C ALA A 87 -4.34 -8.92 -12.06
N ASN A 88 -5.10 -9.54 -11.17
CA ASN A 88 -6.18 -10.47 -11.51
C ASN A 88 -7.53 -9.78 -11.77
N GLY A 89 -7.61 -8.45 -11.63
CA GLY A 89 -8.87 -7.72 -11.75
C GLY A 89 -9.86 -7.96 -10.61
N GLU A 90 -9.38 -8.40 -9.45
CA GLU A 90 -10.20 -8.75 -8.28
C GLU A 90 -10.31 -7.62 -7.25
N LEU A 91 -9.57 -6.54 -7.43
CA LEU A 91 -9.55 -5.41 -6.50
C LEU A 91 -10.62 -4.39 -6.87
N ASN A 92 -11.61 -4.22 -6.00
CA ASN A 92 -12.73 -3.32 -6.21
C ASN A 92 -12.57 -2.01 -5.43
N SER A 93 -13.14 -0.92 -5.96
CA SER A 93 -13.25 0.34 -5.24
C SER A 93 -14.19 0.18 -4.03
N ILE A 94 -13.78 0.73 -2.89
CA ILE A 94 -14.57 0.73 -1.66
C ILE A 94 -15.03 2.15 -1.35
N ASN A 95 -14.10 3.03 -1.03
CA ASN A 95 -14.32 4.47 -0.91
C ASN A 95 -12.99 5.18 -1.16
N ALA A 96 -13.01 6.50 -1.32
CA ALA A 96 -11.83 7.26 -1.68
C ALA A 96 -10.66 7.08 -0.70
N ALA A 97 -10.92 7.00 0.60
CA ALA A 97 -9.84 6.86 1.59
C ALA A 97 -9.18 5.48 1.53
N VAL A 98 -9.97 4.41 1.44
CA VAL A 98 -9.44 3.04 1.32
C VAL A 98 -8.73 2.86 -0.03
N ASP A 99 -9.28 3.41 -1.10
CA ASP A 99 -8.71 3.30 -2.44
C ASP A 99 -7.37 4.05 -2.55
N VAL A 100 -7.22 5.21 -1.89
CA VAL A 100 -5.93 5.90 -1.78
C VAL A 100 -4.91 5.02 -1.06
N LEU A 101 -5.28 4.41 0.06
CA LEU A 101 -4.39 3.50 0.80
C LEU A 101 -3.95 2.33 -0.08
N ASN A 102 -4.88 1.70 -0.77
CA ASN A 102 -4.57 0.60 -1.68
C ASN A 102 -3.73 1.07 -2.88
N GLY A 103 -4.05 2.24 -3.45
CA GLY A 103 -3.27 2.84 -4.53
C GLY A 103 -1.82 3.12 -4.13
N VAL A 104 -1.59 3.69 -2.94
CA VAL A 104 -0.23 3.90 -2.40
C VAL A 104 0.49 2.58 -2.18
N SER A 105 -0.20 1.55 -1.70
CA SER A 105 0.39 0.23 -1.47
C SER A 105 0.76 -0.49 -2.77
N LEU A 106 0.08 -0.18 -3.88
CA LEU A 106 0.35 -0.75 -5.20
C LEU A 106 1.44 -0.01 -5.97
N HIS A 107 1.57 1.30 -5.78
CA HIS A 107 2.40 2.21 -6.57
C HIS A 107 3.46 2.93 -5.74
#